data_0a26e584f54d4c8b466fddc91508765c
#
_entry.id   0a26e584f54d4c8b466fddc91508765c
#
_cell.length_a   1.000
_cell.length_b   1.000
_cell.length_c   1.000
_cell.angle_alpha   90.00
_cell.angle_beta   90.00
_cell.angle_gamma   90.00
#
_symmetry.space_group_name_H-M   'P 1'
#
loop_
_entity.id
_entity.type
_entity.pdbx_description
1 polymer ?
#
loop_
_entity_poly.entity_id
_entity_poly.type
_entity_poly.pdbx_seq_one_letter_code
_entity_poly.pdbx_strand_id
1 'polypeptide(L)'
;MNATPQNGGMQNGTQSYRWTQAMPATILLVEDEPAVRMVTREALELGGYRVLEADGPLAATRIAGEAATAIDLLLTDMIMPGMNGAELARRVRESRPGLQTLFMTGYSECEALRLAMLEVKHAHIQKPFTVSNLLARVADVLGQRGSGDKNCKAPQYPSP
;
A
#
# COMPACT_ATOMS: atom_id res chain seq x y z
N MET A 1 -56.15 48.04 -8.07
CA MET A 1 -54.72 48.19 -7.65
C MET A 1 -54.27 46.82 -7.21
N ASN A 2 -53.59 46.11 -8.08
CA ASN A 2 -53.27 44.72 -7.92
C ASN A 2 -51.79 44.58 -7.51
N ALA A 3 -51.56 44.04 -6.34
CA ALA A 3 -50.26 43.64 -5.88
C ALA A 3 -50.05 42.14 -6.17
N THR A 4 -49.10 41.80 -7.02
CA THR A 4 -48.70 40.43 -7.35
C THR A 4 -47.69 39.94 -6.32
N PRO A 5 -47.83 38.77 -5.70
CA PRO A 5 -46.77 38.19 -4.86
C PRO A 5 -45.72 37.51 -5.75
N GLN A 6 -44.48 37.93 -5.56
CA GLN A 6 -43.35 37.28 -6.18
C GLN A 6 -43.03 35.94 -5.48
N ASN A 7 -43.07 34.90 -6.28
CA ASN A 7 -42.77 33.53 -5.88
C ASN A 7 -41.25 33.34 -5.85
N GLY A 8 -40.68 33.35 -4.64
CA GLY A 8 -39.27 33.04 -4.43
C GLY A 8 -39.03 31.54 -4.58
N GLY A 9 -38.51 31.14 -5.75
CA GLY A 9 -38.10 29.77 -5.99
C GLY A 9 -36.94 29.36 -5.09
N MET A 10 -37.21 28.44 -4.17
CA MET A 10 -36.21 27.67 -3.46
C MET A 10 -35.49 26.77 -4.47
N GLN A 11 -34.25 27.17 -4.83
CA GLN A 11 -33.36 26.27 -5.54
C GLN A 11 -32.77 25.31 -4.52
N ASN A 12 -33.34 24.13 -4.44
CA ASN A 12 -32.77 22.98 -3.77
C ASN A 12 -31.53 22.56 -4.56
N GLY A 13 -30.38 23.13 -4.17
CA GLY A 13 -29.07 22.66 -4.61
C GLY A 13 -28.83 21.25 -4.06
N THR A 14 -29.23 20.25 -4.81
CA THR A 14 -28.80 18.88 -4.56
C THR A 14 -27.31 18.82 -4.84
N GLN A 15 -26.50 19.07 -3.82
CA GLN A 15 -25.09 18.73 -3.88
C GLN A 15 -25.01 17.20 -4.00
N SER A 16 -24.88 16.72 -5.23
CA SER A 16 -24.50 15.35 -5.50
C SER A 16 -23.07 15.16 -4.95
N TYR A 17 -22.98 14.60 -3.75
CA TYR A 17 -21.72 14.08 -3.23
C TYR A 17 -21.29 12.97 -4.18
N ARG A 18 -20.44 13.31 -5.15
CA ARG A 18 -19.71 12.32 -5.92
C ARG A 18 -18.74 11.65 -4.94
N TRP A 19 -19.17 10.54 -4.38
CA TRP A 19 -18.26 9.58 -3.82
C TRP A 19 -17.42 9.04 -4.99
N THR A 20 -16.32 9.68 -5.26
CA THR A 20 -15.25 9.04 -6.02
C THR A 20 -14.79 7.88 -5.14
N GLN A 21 -15.33 6.69 -5.39
CA GLN A 21 -14.77 5.46 -4.83
C GLN A 21 -13.35 5.40 -5.40
N ALA A 22 -12.38 5.87 -4.62
CA ALA A 22 -10.99 5.66 -4.94
C ALA A 22 -10.82 4.14 -5.08
N MET A 23 -10.34 3.70 -6.22
CA MET A 23 -10.06 2.27 -6.43
C MET A 23 -9.12 1.82 -5.31
N PRO A 24 -9.39 0.66 -4.69
CA PRO A 24 -8.53 0.17 -3.62
C PRO A 24 -7.10 0.04 -4.12
N ALA A 25 -6.15 0.48 -3.31
CA ALA A 25 -4.74 0.36 -3.66
C ALA A 25 -4.37 -1.13 -3.84
N THR A 26 -3.57 -1.40 -4.85
CA THR A 26 -3.16 -2.76 -5.21
C THR A 26 -1.76 -3.05 -4.68
N ILE A 27 -1.64 -4.12 -3.90
CA ILE A 27 -0.39 -4.56 -3.27
C ILE A 27 0.08 -5.83 -3.97
N LEU A 28 1.30 -5.84 -4.45
CA LEU A 28 1.99 -7.06 -4.87
C LEU A 28 2.66 -7.68 -3.65
N LEU A 29 2.07 -8.76 -3.14
CA LEU A 29 2.58 -9.54 -2.02
C LEU A 29 3.48 -10.66 -2.52
N VAL A 30 4.72 -10.69 -2.04
CA VAL A 30 5.72 -11.71 -2.38
C VAL A 30 6.22 -12.41 -1.13
N GLU A 31 5.91 -13.68 -1.01
CA GLU A 31 6.22 -14.52 0.14
C GLU A 31 6.28 -15.96 -0.32
N ASP A 32 7.37 -16.66 -0.09
CA ASP A 32 7.53 -18.05 -0.54
C ASP A 32 6.81 -19.06 0.37
N GLU A 33 6.64 -18.74 1.66
CA GLU A 33 5.92 -19.62 2.59
C GLU A 33 4.39 -19.49 2.42
N PRO A 34 3.68 -20.54 1.98
CA PRO A 34 2.24 -20.46 1.65
C PRO A 34 1.37 -20.04 2.84
N ALA A 35 1.69 -20.49 4.07
CA ALA A 35 0.91 -20.15 5.26
C ALA A 35 1.04 -18.67 5.61
N VAL A 36 2.26 -18.12 5.57
CA VAL A 36 2.52 -16.70 5.82
C VAL A 36 1.89 -15.83 4.74
N ARG A 37 2.01 -16.22 3.47
CA ARG A 37 1.40 -15.52 2.34
C ARG A 37 -0.12 -15.45 2.48
N MET A 38 -0.78 -16.58 2.81
CA MET A 38 -2.23 -16.62 2.99
C MET A 38 -2.70 -15.69 4.10
N VAL A 39 -2.10 -15.75 5.29
CA VAL A 39 -2.48 -14.90 6.43
C VAL A 39 -2.22 -13.43 6.14
N THR A 40 -1.10 -13.11 5.50
CA THR A 40 -0.75 -11.73 5.12
C THR A 40 -1.73 -11.18 4.10
N ARG A 41 -2.11 -11.97 3.09
CA ARG A 41 -3.13 -11.61 2.11
C ARG A 41 -4.45 -11.30 2.79
N GLU A 42 -4.97 -12.21 3.62
CA GLU A 42 -6.23 -12.01 4.33
C GLU A 42 -6.23 -10.73 5.17
N ALA A 43 -5.13 -10.46 5.87
CA ALA A 43 -4.98 -9.24 6.64
C ALA A 43 -5.05 -7.97 5.76
N LEU A 44 -4.44 -7.98 4.59
CA LEU A 44 -4.46 -6.85 3.65
C LEU A 44 -5.85 -6.66 3.03
N GLU A 45 -6.52 -7.74 2.65
CA GLU A 45 -7.89 -7.71 2.11
C GLU A 45 -8.90 -7.19 3.15
N LEU A 46 -8.75 -7.57 4.43
CA LEU A 46 -9.52 -7.00 5.54
C LEU A 46 -9.29 -5.48 5.68
N GLY A 47 -8.10 -5.00 5.34
CA GLY A 47 -7.76 -3.58 5.27
C GLY A 47 -8.31 -2.85 4.04
N GLY A 48 -9.02 -3.55 3.15
CA GLY A 48 -9.60 -2.98 1.94
C GLY A 48 -8.63 -2.85 0.77
N TYR A 49 -7.47 -3.50 0.81
CA TYR A 49 -6.51 -3.52 -0.28
C TYR A 49 -6.82 -4.63 -1.28
N ARG A 50 -6.48 -4.40 -2.54
CA ARG A 50 -6.43 -5.46 -3.55
C ARG A 50 -5.06 -6.13 -3.48
N VAL A 51 -5.01 -7.46 -3.45
CA VAL A 51 -3.76 -8.20 -3.34
C VAL A 51 -3.50 -9.02 -4.60
N LEU A 52 -2.30 -8.89 -5.13
CA LEU A 52 -1.72 -9.76 -6.15
C LEU A 52 -0.67 -10.60 -5.47
N GLU A 53 -0.79 -11.92 -5.55
CA GLU A 53 0.12 -12.85 -4.88
C GLU A 53 1.21 -13.34 -5.82
N ALA A 54 2.42 -13.45 -5.28
CA ALA A 54 3.54 -14.15 -5.91
C ALA A 54 4.20 -15.07 -4.87
N ASP A 55 4.43 -16.31 -5.25
CA ASP A 55 5.08 -17.34 -4.44
C ASP A 55 6.61 -17.25 -4.45
N GLY A 56 7.14 -16.20 -5.05
CA GLY A 56 8.56 -15.93 -5.12
C GLY A 56 8.95 -14.86 -6.14
N PRO A 57 10.25 -14.55 -6.23
CA PRO A 57 10.76 -13.44 -7.03
C PRO A 57 10.47 -13.54 -8.53
N LEU A 58 10.46 -14.75 -9.10
CA LEU A 58 10.20 -14.96 -10.54
C LEU A 58 8.74 -14.62 -10.89
N ALA A 59 7.78 -15.12 -10.08
CA ALA A 59 6.37 -14.80 -10.25
C ALA A 59 6.12 -13.29 -10.07
N ALA A 60 6.74 -12.69 -9.07
CA ALA A 60 6.65 -11.25 -8.80
C ALA A 60 7.17 -10.40 -9.96
N THR A 61 8.33 -10.76 -10.52
CA THR A 61 8.91 -10.05 -11.67
C THR A 61 8.00 -10.13 -12.90
N ARG A 62 7.39 -11.29 -13.14
CA ARG A 62 6.43 -11.45 -14.24
C ARG A 62 5.21 -10.55 -14.06
N ILE A 63 4.58 -10.58 -12.89
CA ILE A 63 3.41 -9.74 -12.56
C ILE A 63 3.76 -8.26 -12.68
N ALA A 64 4.92 -7.86 -12.14
CA ALA A 64 5.38 -6.48 -12.22
C ALA A 64 5.69 -6.01 -13.64
N GLY A 65 6.08 -6.91 -14.54
CA GLY A 65 6.33 -6.62 -15.94
C GLY A 65 5.07 -6.40 -16.79
N GLU A 66 3.89 -6.78 -16.32
CA GLU A 66 2.63 -6.60 -17.02
C GLU A 66 2.18 -5.13 -16.94
N ALA A 67 2.39 -4.35 -17.99
CA ALA A 67 2.13 -2.90 -18.02
C ALA A 67 0.67 -2.52 -17.67
N ALA A 68 -0.30 -3.38 -17.98
CA ALA A 68 -1.72 -3.14 -17.69
C ALA A 68 -2.08 -3.35 -16.21
N THR A 69 -1.21 -4.00 -15.41
CA THR A 69 -1.47 -4.31 -14.02
C THR A 69 -1.10 -3.12 -13.14
N ALA A 70 -2.06 -2.47 -12.50
CA ALA A 70 -1.78 -1.42 -11.52
C ALA A 70 -1.19 -2.06 -10.25
N ILE A 71 -0.05 -1.56 -9.77
CA ILE A 71 0.57 -1.93 -8.50
C ILE A 71 0.96 -0.64 -7.79
N ASP A 72 0.52 -0.49 -6.55
CA ASP A 72 0.76 0.69 -5.73
C ASP A 72 1.87 0.47 -4.71
N LEU A 73 2.04 -0.76 -4.24
CA LEU A 73 3.04 -1.14 -3.25
C LEU A 73 3.58 -2.54 -3.56
N LEU A 74 4.88 -2.72 -3.44
CA LEU A 74 5.52 -4.04 -3.33
C LEU A 74 5.69 -4.35 -1.84
N LEU A 75 5.04 -5.41 -1.35
CA LEU A 75 5.26 -6.00 -0.03
C LEU A 75 5.98 -7.32 -0.21
N THR A 76 7.22 -7.43 0.23
CA THR A 76 8.05 -8.61 -0.04
C THR A 76 8.74 -9.12 1.21
N ASP A 77 8.83 -10.44 1.35
CA ASP A 77 9.79 -11.03 2.28
C ASP A 77 11.22 -10.65 1.86
N MET A 78 12.08 -10.52 2.83
CA MET A 78 13.48 -10.20 2.60
C MET A 78 14.30 -11.41 2.21
N ILE A 79 14.07 -12.56 2.84
CA ILE A 79 14.78 -13.80 2.54
C ILE A 79 13.87 -14.77 1.80
N MET A 80 14.18 -14.99 0.55
CA MET A 80 13.49 -15.95 -0.30
C MET A 80 14.52 -16.76 -1.10
N PRO A 81 14.19 -18.00 -1.49
CA PRO A 81 15.06 -18.81 -2.34
C PRO A 81 15.38 -18.11 -3.68
N GLY A 82 16.63 -18.18 -4.09
CA GLY A 82 17.10 -17.70 -5.39
C GLY A 82 17.35 -16.21 -5.51
N MET A 83 16.54 -15.35 -4.89
CA MET A 83 16.71 -13.89 -4.93
C MET A 83 16.11 -13.26 -3.67
N ASN A 84 16.86 -12.42 -3.00
CA ASN A 84 16.33 -11.70 -1.82
C ASN A 84 15.39 -10.54 -2.23
N GLY A 85 14.60 -10.07 -1.23
CA GLY A 85 13.63 -9.02 -1.45
C GLY A 85 14.23 -7.70 -1.92
N ALA A 86 15.44 -7.35 -1.49
CA ALA A 86 16.11 -6.11 -1.92
C ALA A 86 16.48 -6.15 -3.41
N GLU A 87 17.01 -7.29 -3.88
CA GLU A 87 17.30 -7.48 -5.29
C GLU A 87 16.01 -7.50 -6.14
N LEU A 88 14.97 -8.15 -5.65
CA LEU A 88 13.65 -8.12 -6.28
C LEU A 88 13.14 -6.68 -6.42
N ALA A 89 13.17 -5.90 -5.35
CA ALA A 89 12.73 -4.51 -5.35
C ALA A 89 13.52 -3.65 -6.34
N ARG A 90 14.83 -3.89 -6.49
CA ARG A 90 15.65 -3.22 -7.49
C ARG A 90 15.17 -3.54 -8.91
N ARG A 91 14.98 -4.84 -9.23
CA ARG A 91 14.50 -5.29 -10.56
C ARG A 91 13.10 -4.76 -10.89
N VAL A 92 12.19 -4.80 -9.93
CA VAL A 92 10.83 -4.29 -10.13
C VAL A 92 10.85 -2.78 -10.40
N ARG A 93 11.75 -2.03 -9.76
CA ARG A 93 11.90 -0.59 -10.01
C ARG A 93 12.41 -0.26 -11.42
N GLU A 94 13.14 -1.15 -12.08
CA GLU A 94 13.55 -0.96 -13.46
C GLU A 94 12.35 -0.87 -14.42
N SER A 95 11.31 -1.67 -14.16
CA SER A 95 10.06 -1.65 -14.94
C SER A 95 9.02 -0.67 -14.36
N ARG A 96 9.10 -0.33 -13.07
CA ARG A 96 8.16 0.53 -12.34
C ARG A 96 8.88 1.58 -11.50
N PRO A 97 9.43 2.63 -12.13
CA PRO A 97 10.08 3.72 -11.41
C PRO A 97 9.11 4.37 -10.42
N GLY A 98 9.55 4.55 -9.17
CA GLY A 98 8.73 5.16 -8.12
C GLY A 98 7.79 4.20 -7.37
N LEU A 99 7.76 2.90 -7.69
CA LEU A 99 7.04 1.94 -6.87
C LEU A 99 7.66 1.84 -5.48
N GLN A 100 6.84 2.06 -4.47
CA GLN A 100 7.27 1.95 -3.08
C GLN A 100 7.37 0.49 -2.66
N THR A 101 8.27 0.21 -1.73
CA THR A 101 8.51 -1.13 -1.22
C THR A 101 8.45 -1.14 0.30
N LEU A 102 7.74 -2.12 0.84
CA LEU A 102 7.72 -2.47 2.25
C LEU A 102 8.30 -3.88 2.40
N PHE A 103 9.35 -4.01 3.21
CA PHE A 103 10.00 -5.29 3.46
C PHE A 103 9.47 -5.96 4.72
N MET A 104 9.16 -7.25 4.64
CA MET A 104 8.91 -8.10 5.80
C MET A 104 10.23 -8.74 6.21
N THR A 105 10.61 -8.62 7.48
CA THR A 105 11.93 -9.06 7.98
C THR A 105 11.79 -9.97 9.19
N GLY A 106 12.59 -11.04 9.25
CA GLY A 106 12.69 -11.90 10.43
C GLY A 106 13.65 -11.34 11.50
N TYR A 107 13.66 -11.96 12.67
CA TYR A 107 14.49 -11.55 13.82
C TYR A 107 16.00 -11.67 13.57
N SER A 108 16.42 -12.66 12.80
CA SER A 108 17.84 -12.96 12.53
C SER A 108 18.48 -12.08 11.46
N GLU A 109 17.65 -11.31 10.74
CA GLU A 109 18.08 -10.57 9.56
C GLU A 109 18.47 -9.12 9.85
N CYS A 110 18.19 -8.66 11.08
CA CYS A 110 18.25 -7.24 11.45
C CYS A 110 19.62 -6.57 11.24
N GLU A 111 20.73 -7.29 11.41
CA GLU A 111 22.07 -6.67 11.37
C GLU A 111 22.58 -6.51 9.93
N ALA A 112 22.56 -7.56 9.12
CA ALA A 112 23.00 -7.48 7.72
C ALA A 112 22.06 -6.62 6.87
N LEU A 113 20.77 -6.68 7.18
CA LEU A 113 19.74 -5.90 6.51
C LEU A 113 19.81 -4.43 6.88
N ARG A 114 20.09 -4.12 8.14
CA ARG A 114 20.26 -2.74 8.62
C ARG A 114 21.39 -2.03 7.89
N LEU A 115 22.48 -2.74 7.59
CA LEU A 115 23.60 -2.20 6.82
C LEU A 115 23.24 -1.97 5.35
N ALA A 116 22.51 -2.89 4.74
CA ALA A 116 22.03 -2.74 3.36
C ALA A 116 20.90 -1.70 3.21
N MET A 117 20.11 -1.46 4.27
CA MET A 117 19.02 -0.46 4.30
C MET A 117 19.50 0.96 4.67
N LEU A 118 20.68 1.12 5.26
CA LEU A 118 21.24 2.46 5.54
C LEU A 118 21.49 3.27 4.27
N GLU A 119 21.67 2.61 3.13
CA GLU A 119 21.84 3.28 1.84
C GLU A 119 20.52 3.65 1.15
N VAL A 120 19.39 3.08 1.55
CA VAL A 120 18.10 3.35 0.90
C VAL A 120 17.01 3.42 1.97
N LYS A 121 16.29 4.54 2.04
CA LYS A 121 15.15 4.76 2.95
C LYS A 121 13.98 3.82 2.63
N HIS A 122 14.15 2.52 2.82
CA HIS A 122 13.07 1.56 2.63
C HIS A 122 12.29 1.33 3.92
N ALA A 123 10.97 1.29 3.78
CA ALA A 123 10.10 0.90 4.87
C ALA A 123 10.23 -0.60 5.14
N HIS A 124 10.19 -1.00 6.42
CA HIS A 124 10.19 -2.41 6.81
C HIS A 124 9.20 -2.65 7.94
N ILE A 125 8.76 -3.90 8.06
CA ILE A 125 7.97 -4.43 9.16
C ILE A 125 8.59 -5.74 9.65
N GLN A 126 8.76 -5.87 10.96
CA GLN A 126 9.39 -7.05 11.56
C GLN A 126 8.36 -8.14 11.84
N LYS A 127 8.65 -9.37 11.42
CA LYS A 127 7.89 -10.59 11.77
C LYS A 127 8.28 -11.07 13.20
N PRO A 128 7.30 -11.52 14.02
CA PRO A 128 5.87 -11.56 13.76
C PRO A 128 5.21 -10.19 13.94
N PHE A 129 4.24 -9.85 13.10
CA PHE A 129 3.47 -8.62 13.20
C PHE A 129 1.97 -8.91 13.41
N THR A 130 1.27 -7.97 13.99
CA THR A 130 -0.19 -8.00 14.07
C THR A 130 -0.82 -7.45 12.80
N VAL A 131 -2.09 -7.80 12.55
CA VAL A 131 -2.88 -7.22 11.44
C VAL A 131 -2.87 -5.69 11.51
N SER A 132 -3.11 -5.14 12.69
CA SER A 132 -3.13 -3.68 12.89
C SER A 132 -1.78 -3.02 12.55
N ASN A 133 -0.65 -3.64 12.96
CA ASN A 133 0.68 -3.11 12.64
C ASN A 133 0.96 -3.17 11.13
N LEU A 134 0.57 -4.27 10.46
CA LEU A 134 0.72 -4.40 9.02
C LEU A 134 -0.05 -3.31 8.29
N LEU A 135 -1.35 -3.16 8.62
CA LEU A 135 -2.21 -2.18 7.95
C LEU A 135 -1.75 -0.74 8.20
N ALA A 136 -1.35 -0.41 9.42
CA ALA A 136 -0.79 0.90 9.73
C ALA A 136 0.46 1.19 8.90
N ARG A 137 1.37 0.22 8.82
CA ARG A 137 2.62 0.39 8.08
C ARG A 137 2.42 0.52 6.58
N VAL A 138 1.50 -0.27 6.01
CA VAL A 138 1.08 -0.16 4.60
C VAL A 138 0.49 1.21 4.30
N ALA A 139 -0.41 1.70 5.16
CA ALA A 139 -1.02 3.03 5.02
C ALA A 139 0.03 4.15 5.06
N ASP A 140 1.00 4.08 5.98
CA ASP A 140 2.11 5.04 6.08
C ASP A 140 2.91 5.09 4.78
N VAL A 141 3.26 3.93 4.23
CA VAL A 141 4.07 3.87 2.99
C VAL A 141 3.27 4.40 1.81
N LEU A 142 2.01 4.02 1.66
CA LEU A 142 1.14 4.51 0.59
C LEU A 142 0.84 6.02 0.73
N GLY A 143 0.71 6.52 1.95
CA GLY A 143 0.49 7.95 2.23
C GLY A 143 1.67 8.85 1.84
N GLN A 144 2.89 8.33 1.84
CA GLN A 144 4.08 9.08 1.41
C GLN A 144 4.11 9.39 -0.09
N ARG A 145 3.29 8.73 -0.92
CA ARG A 145 3.10 9.10 -2.33
C ARG A 145 2.43 10.47 -2.51
N GLY A 146 1.69 10.95 -1.50
CA GLY A 146 0.92 12.20 -1.56
C GLY A 146 1.64 13.44 -1.08
N SER A 147 2.83 13.34 -0.47
CA SER A 147 3.50 14.50 0.14
C SER A 147 4.34 15.35 -0.81
N GLY A 148 4.04 15.30 -2.13
CA GLY A 148 4.33 16.39 -3.06
C GLY A 148 3.34 17.56 -2.92
N ASP A 149 2.21 17.38 -2.24
CA ASP A 149 1.22 18.42 -2.00
C ASP A 149 0.86 18.49 -0.50
N LYS A 150 1.14 19.65 0.07
CA LYS A 150 1.01 19.92 1.50
C LYS A 150 -0.46 19.99 1.89
N ASN A 151 -0.87 19.18 2.83
CA ASN A 151 -1.97 19.38 3.77
C ASN A 151 -3.00 18.23 3.87
N CYS A 152 -2.62 17.14 4.56
CA CYS A 152 -3.61 16.25 5.16
C CYS A 152 -3.27 16.03 6.63
N LYS A 153 -4.09 16.62 7.51
CA LYS A 153 -4.08 16.33 8.93
C LYS A 153 -4.43 14.87 9.18
N ALA A 154 -3.59 14.19 9.94
CA ALA A 154 -3.85 12.85 10.42
C ALA A 154 -5.16 12.80 11.25
N PRO A 155 -5.96 11.71 11.15
CA PRO A 155 -7.09 11.53 12.05
C PRO A 155 -6.61 11.33 13.49
N GLN A 156 -7.09 12.19 14.40
CA GLN A 156 -6.84 12.04 15.82
C GLN A 156 -7.79 10.96 16.36
N TYR A 157 -7.25 9.86 16.83
CA TYR A 157 -7.98 8.90 17.64
C TYR A 157 -8.08 9.43 19.07
N PRO A 158 -9.25 9.41 19.70
CA PRO A 158 -9.36 9.76 21.11
C PRO A 158 -8.66 8.70 21.96
N SER A 159 -7.83 9.15 22.88
CA SER A 159 -7.21 8.30 23.91
C SER A 159 -8.25 7.77 24.90
N PRO A 160 -8.02 6.58 25.50
CA PRO A 160 -8.93 5.95 26.43
C PRO A 160 -9.17 6.74 27.71
#